data_7f9de47b1bacf0ddb4f6b8ef48919b34
#
_entry.id   7f9de47b1bacf0ddb4f6b8ef48919b34
#
_cell.length_a   1.000
_cell.length_b   1.000
_cell.length_c   1.000
_cell.angle_alpha   90.00
_cell.angle_beta   90.00
_cell.angle_gamma   90.00
#
_symmetry.space_group_name_H-M   'P 1'
#
loop_
_entity.id
_entity.type
_entity.pdbx_description
1 polymer ?
#
loop_
_entity_poly.entity_id
_entity_poly.type
_entity_poly.pdbx_seq_one_letter_code
_entity_poly.pdbx_strand_id
1 'polypeptide(L)'
;MGVFKRKNKNGEEGETWYVDYRDPTGKRIIKAIGPKRDAEAHLGKVKAAIREGRFFDMKKENKTTFKELLDSYIEKAKEQKYYKTSIQFFIPVLEERFGEKLLSEIDYKVLEDFRDKRKKTPTQHGTPRSERTVDLEMAILRHIFRKGLKWKMLDRSPFENAEDLFYRKRNRRERTLTEDEVRRLIDACLPRLKPIIITAVYTGLRKTDVLTLKWKNVDPERGLIRLVEEKTGKTRNIVLNKDMISLLQKLPVKGEYLFPNRNGNPYHDVKKSLEKALKKAGIKQSEDRREKIVFHTLRHTCISLLTEKGADTTAVKNYVAHADEKMTAHYTHLSEEYARRTSDLLNGLCGVSLLCGNKLETTGKNARKGQNASFANA
;
A
#
# COMPACT_ATOMS: atom_id res chain seq x y z
N MET A 1 27.93 45.45 -0.30
CA MET A 1 27.19 44.46 -1.09
C MET A 1 26.49 45.19 -2.22
N GLY A 2 26.83 44.86 -3.49
CA GLY A 2 26.27 45.55 -4.65
C GLY A 2 26.43 44.76 -5.93
N VAL A 3 25.87 45.30 -7.02
CA VAL A 3 26.07 44.81 -8.37
C VAL A 3 26.90 45.83 -9.13
N PHE A 4 27.81 45.37 -9.97
CA PHE A 4 28.73 46.23 -10.74
C PHE A 4 29.16 45.56 -12.02
N LYS A 5 29.68 46.35 -12.96
CA LYS A 5 30.36 45.88 -14.17
C LYS A 5 31.89 45.99 -13.98
N ARG A 6 32.64 45.07 -14.52
CA ARG A 6 34.10 45.19 -14.58
C ARG A 6 34.52 45.98 -15.84
N LYS A 7 35.47 46.86 -15.71
CA LYS A 7 36.13 47.51 -16.83
C LYS A 7 37.26 46.62 -17.34
N ASN A 8 37.39 46.56 -18.64
CA ASN A 8 38.53 45.88 -19.32
C ASN A 8 39.80 46.74 -19.19
N LYS A 9 40.93 46.22 -19.70
CA LYS A 9 42.22 46.96 -19.66
C LYS A 9 42.15 48.29 -20.40
N ASN A 10 41.20 48.49 -21.30
CA ASN A 10 41.03 49.70 -22.12
C ASN A 10 40.04 50.70 -21.48
N GLY A 11 39.53 50.40 -20.24
CA GLY A 11 38.59 51.27 -19.53
C GLY A 11 37.11 51.10 -19.92
N GLU A 12 36.80 50.22 -20.86
CA GLU A 12 35.45 49.97 -21.31
C GLU A 12 34.71 49.00 -20.36
N GLU A 13 33.41 49.21 -20.14
CA GLU A 13 32.58 48.31 -19.33
C GLU A 13 32.19 47.07 -20.10
N GLY A 14 32.46 45.89 -19.53
CA GLY A 14 31.98 44.62 -20.07
C GLY A 14 30.46 44.47 -20.03
N GLU A 15 29.91 43.53 -20.79
CA GLU A 15 28.45 43.27 -20.81
C GLU A 15 27.96 42.57 -19.53
N THR A 16 28.84 41.81 -18.87
CA THR A 16 28.49 40.96 -17.73
C THR A 16 28.47 41.77 -16.43
N TRP A 17 27.37 41.65 -15.70
CA TRP A 17 27.23 42.19 -14.33
C TRP A 17 27.75 41.19 -13.32
N TYR A 18 28.39 41.73 -12.27
CA TYR A 18 28.95 40.98 -11.14
C TYR A 18 28.19 41.34 -9.89
N VAL A 19 28.09 40.40 -8.96
CA VAL A 19 27.64 40.65 -7.58
C VAL A 19 28.85 40.59 -6.65
N ASP A 20 28.86 41.53 -5.67
CA ASP A 20 29.86 41.65 -4.61
C ASP A 20 29.16 41.62 -3.27
N TYR A 21 29.45 40.61 -2.46
CA TYR A 21 28.92 40.51 -1.11
C TYR A 21 29.92 39.82 -0.17
N ARG A 22 29.69 39.94 1.15
CA ARG A 22 30.40 39.19 2.18
C ARG A 22 29.51 38.07 2.69
N ASP A 23 30.08 36.88 2.87
CA ASP A 23 29.40 35.79 3.51
C ASP A 23 29.34 35.98 5.04
N PRO A 24 28.60 35.12 5.79
CA PRO A 24 28.51 35.25 7.25
C PRO A 24 29.83 35.07 7.99
N THR A 25 30.89 34.56 7.34
CA THR A 25 32.23 34.48 7.90
C THR A 25 33.06 35.74 7.65
N GLY A 26 32.51 36.75 6.93
CA GLY A 26 33.18 37.97 6.54
C GLY A 26 33.98 37.89 5.22
N LYS A 27 34.06 36.73 4.59
CA LYS A 27 34.77 36.52 3.32
C LYS A 27 34.08 37.22 2.17
N ARG A 28 34.82 38.04 1.42
CA ARG A 28 34.28 38.71 0.23
C ARG A 28 34.15 37.75 -0.93
N ILE A 29 33.00 37.79 -1.60
CA ILE A 29 32.67 36.97 -2.75
C ILE A 29 32.25 37.86 -3.91
N ILE A 30 32.93 37.71 -5.06
CA ILE A 30 32.60 38.36 -6.31
C ILE A 30 32.28 37.29 -7.34
N LYS A 31 31.08 37.36 -7.93
CA LYS A 31 30.60 36.34 -8.88
C LYS A 31 30.01 37.03 -10.13
N ALA A 32 30.44 36.57 -11.32
CA ALA A 32 29.80 36.95 -12.56
C ALA A 32 28.43 36.27 -12.69
N ILE A 33 27.40 37.04 -13.09
CA ILE A 33 26.02 36.54 -13.21
C ILE A 33 25.52 36.64 -14.63
N GLY A 34 25.72 37.80 -15.31
CA GLY A 34 25.20 38.08 -16.65
C GLY A 34 24.38 39.38 -16.69
N PRO A 35 23.12 39.38 -17.11
CA PRO A 35 22.29 40.57 -17.18
C PRO A 35 22.08 41.24 -15.80
N LYS A 36 21.91 42.58 -15.81
CA LYS A 36 21.73 43.38 -14.56
C LYS A 36 20.60 42.85 -13.67
N ARG A 37 19.46 42.56 -14.29
CA ARG A 37 18.26 42.05 -13.58
C ARG A 37 18.57 40.75 -12.82
N ASP A 38 19.32 39.83 -13.42
CA ASP A 38 19.66 38.57 -12.81
C ASP A 38 20.68 38.73 -11.69
N ALA A 39 21.63 39.67 -11.84
CA ALA A 39 22.58 40.03 -10.80
C ALA A 39 21.89 40.66 -9.57
N GLU A 40 20.93 41.53 -9.77
CA GLU A 40 20.12 42.14 -8.69
C GLU A 40 19.26 41.09 -7.97
N ALA A 41 18.60 40.20 -8.75
CA ALA A 41 17.82 39.09 -8.22
C ALA A 41 18.68 38.11 -7.39
N HIS A 42 19.86 37.77 -7.91
CA HIS A 42 20.82 36.92 -7.19
C HIS A 42 21.30 37.58 -5.88
N LEU A 43 21.65 38.87 -5.91
CA LEU A 43 22.07 39.60 -4.71
C LEU A 43 20.94 39.69 -3.69
N GLY A 44 19.71 39.87 -4.12
CA GLY A 44 18.51 39.86 -3.25
C GLY A 44 18.34 38.50 -2.52
N LYS A 45 18.46 37.39 -3.27
CA LYS A 45 18.40 36.05 -2.67
C LYS A 45 19.51 35.83 -1.65
N VAL A 46 20.74 36.21 -1.97
CA VAL A 46 21.90 36.10 -1.06
C VAL A 46 21.70 36.90 0.20
N LYS A 47 21.26 38.16 0.10
CA LYS A 47 20.99 39.03 1.28
C LYS A 47 19.90 38.43 2.17
N ALA A 48 18.82 37.92 1.58
CA ALA A 48 17.77 37.22 2.31
C ALA A 48 18.30 35.96 3.03
N ALA A 49 19.07 35.13 2.34
CA ALA A 49 19.66 33.93 2.91
C ALA A 49 20.65 34.21 4.06
N ILE A 50 21.44 35.28 3.95
CA ILE A 50 22.33 35.72 5.06
C ILE A 50 21.52 36.16 6.26
N ARG A 51 20.47 36.98 6.05
CA ARG A 51 19.60 37.49 7.12
C ARG A 51 18.85 36.37 7.83
N GLU A 52 18.46 35.34 7.11
CA GLU A 52 17.72 34.17 7.61
C GLU A 52 18.64 33.05 8.14
N GLY A 53 19.98 33.23 8.11
CA GLY A 53 20.95 32.24 8.57
C GLY A 53 21.13 31.05 7.67
N ARG A 54 20.55 31.05 6.46
CA ARG A 54 20.51 29.91 5.50
C ARG A 54 21.63 29.96 4.43
N PHE A 55 22.55 30.90 4.51
CA PHE A 55 23.56 31.10 3.48
C PHE A 55 24.46 29.88 3.22
N PHE A 56 24.85 29.16 4.26
CA PHE A 56 25.66 27.95 4.12
C PHE A 56 24.85 26.75 3.63
N ASP A 57 23.58 26.70 3.94
CA ASP A 57 22.67 25.66 3.45
C ASP A 57 22.48 25.78 1.93
N MET A 58 22.31 26.98 1.39
CA MET A 58 22.29 27.24 -0.06
C MET A 58 23.56 26.79 -0.78
N LYS A 59 24.75 26.99 -0.18
CA LYS A 59 26.01 26.51 -0.76
C LYS A 59 26.11 24.99 -0.77
N LYS A 60 25.54 24.33 0.22
CA LYS A 60 25.52 22.88 0.32
C LYS A 60 24.57 22.29 -0.72
N GLU A 61 23.38 22.82 -0.88
CA GLU A 61 22.38 22.39 -1.87
C GLU A 61 22.93 22.45 -3.30
N ASN A 62 23.65 23.53 -3.64
CA ASN A 62 24.30 23.68 -4.94
C ASN A 62 25.48 22.73 -5.22
N LYS A 63 25.83 21.86 -4.29
CA LYS A 63 26.92 20.88 -4.43
C LYS A 63 26.47 19.45 -4.21
N THR A 64 25.33 19.24 -3.56
CA THR A 64 24.83 17.91 -3.22
C THR A 64 24.09 17.32 -4.43
N THR A 65 24.49 16.12 -4.81
CA THR A 65 23.82 15.37 -5.89
C THR A 65 22.59 14.63 -5.36
N PHE A 66 21.69 14.26 -6.26
CA PHE A 66 20.57 13.38 -5.91
C PHE A 66 21.07 12.01 -5.45
N LYS A 67 22.18 11.52 -5.99
CA LYS A 67 22.78 10.23 -5.59
C LYS A 67 23.17 10.24 -4.11
N GLU A 68 23.82 11.29 -3.62
CA GLU A 68 24.19 11.41 -2.21
C GLU A 68 22.93 11.41 -1.29
N LEU A 69 21.86 12.08 -1.71
CA LEU A 69 20.58 12.05 -1.00
C LEU A 69 19.97 10.65 -1.04
N LEU A 70 20.00 9.99 -2.21
CA LEU A 70 19.43 8.66 -2.41
C LEU A 70 20.17 7.61 -1.56
N ASP A 71 21.50 7.64 -1.53
CA ASP A 71 22.33 6.72 -0.72
C ASP A 71 22.02 6.86 0.77
N SER A 72 21.95 8.12 1.26
CA SER A 72 21.54 8.41 2.64
C SER A 72 20.12 7.92 2.95
N TYR A 73 19.23 8.02 1.96
CA TYR A 73 17.85 7.52 2.09
C TYR A 73 17.82 5.99 2.15
N ILE A 74 18.54 5.31 1.28
CA ILE A 74 18.61 3.84 1.21
C ILE A 74 19.14 3.27 2.51
N GLU A 75 20.19 3.85 3.08
CA GLU A 75 20.76 3.41 4.35
C GLU A 75 19.72 3.35 5.46
N LYS A 76 18.86 4.38 5.58
CA LYS A 76 17.78 4.44 6.58
C LYS A 76 16.53 3.64 6.21
N ALA A 77 16.29 3.43 4.90
CA ALA A 77 15.10 2.75 4.42
C ALA A 77 15.24 1.22 4.41
N LYS A 78 16.46 0.67 4.29
CA LYS A 78 16.72 -0.78 4.19
C LYS A 78 16.11 -1.60 5.32
N GLU A 79 16.02 -1.05 6.51
CA GLU A 79 15.43 -1.71 7.69
C GLU A 79 13.90 -1.80 7.61
N GLN A 80 13.27 -1.00 6.75
CA GLN A 80 11.81 -0.95 6.66
C GLN A 80 11.27 -2.09 5.78
N LYS A 81 10.22 -2.77 6.26
CA LYS A 81 9.52 -3.84 5.50
C LYS A 81 9.08 -3.35 4.10
N TYR A 82 8.64 -2.10 4.00
CA TYR A 82 8.18 -1.50 2.74
C TYR A 82 9.32 -1.28 1.72
N TYR A 83 10.57 -1.13 2.17
CA TYR A 83 11.73 -1.04 1.29
C TYR A 83 11.86 -2.32 0.44
N LYS A 84 11.88 -3.49 1.10
CA LYS A 84 12.05 -4.81 0.45
C LYS A 84 10.90 -5.16 -0.50
N THR A 85 9.69 -4.67 -0.24
CA THR A 85 8.50 -5.02 -1.01
C THR A 85 8.15 -4.03 -2.11
N SER A 86 8.68 -2.82 -2.07
CA SER A 86 8.28 -1.77 -3.01
C SER A 86 9.40 -0.82 -3.38
N ILE A 87 10.04 -0.13 -2.44
CA ILE A 87 10.97 0.97 -2.73
C ILE A 87 12.15 0.50 -3.59
N GLN A 88 12.76 -0.64 -3.25
CA GLN A 88 13.95 -1.16 -3.92
C GLN A 88 13.78 -1.32 -5.45
N PHE A 89 12.56 -1.56 -5.93
CA PHE A 89 12.29 -1.73 -7.36
C PHE A 89 12.30 -0.43 -8.15
N PHE A 90 12.16 0.71 -7.45
CA PHE A 90 12.15 2.04 -8.08
C PHE A 90 13.50 2.75 -7.97
N ILE A 91 14.37 2.33 -7.06
CA ILE A 91 15.68 2.94 -6.84
C ILE A 91 16.51 3.03 -8.14
N PRO A 92 16.69 1.94 -8.92
CA PRO A 92 17.50 2.01 -10.13
C PRO A 92 17.01 3.04 -11.14
N VAL A 93 15.70 3.17 -11.29
CA VAL A 93 15.09 4.14 -12.22
C VAL A 93 15.30 5.57 -11.76
N LEU A 94 15.24 5.82 -10.44
CA LEU A 94 15.45 7.14 -9.87
C LEU A 94 16.94 7.53 -9.95
N GLU A 95 17.83 6.58 -9.68
CA GLU A 95 19.28 6.79 -9.78
C GLU A 95 19.70 7.08 -11.22
N GLU A 96 19.24 6.29 -12.20
CA GLU A 96 19.49 6.51 -13.63
C GLU A 96 19.04 7.91 -14.10
N ARG A 97 17.90 8.39 -13.63
CA ARG A 97 17.33 9.65 -14.10
C ARG A 97 17.89 10.88 -13.40
N PHE A 98 18.14 10.78 -12.11
CA PHE A 98 18.44 11.93 -11.26
C PHE A 98 19.82 11.86 -10.60
N GLY A 99 20.48 10.69 -10.54
CA GLY A 99 21.68 10.45 -9.75
C GLY A 99 22.74 11.53 -9.88
N GLU A 100 23.12 11.87 -11.11
CA GLU A 100 24.16 12.86 -11.41
C GLU A 100 23.70 14.32 -11.26
N LYS A 101 22.40 14.56 -11.12
CA LYS A 101 21.86 15.91 -11.01
C LYS A 101 22.11 16.49 -9.63
N LEU A 102 22.45 17.77 -9.59
CA LEU A 102 22.42 18.53 -8.34
C LEU A 102 20.98 18.66 -7.83
N LEU A 103 20.77 18.65 -6.52
CA LEU A 103 19.45 18.82 -5.94
C LEU A 103 18.78 20.13 -6.37
N SER A 104 19.57 21.18 -6.59
CA SER A 104 19.11 22.49 -7.10
C SER A 104 18.66 22.47 -8.56
N GLU A 105 19.04 21.47 -9.34
CA GLU A 105 18.65 21.31 -10.75
C GLU A 105 17.34 20.52 -10.93
N ILE A 106 16.86 19.90 -9.87
CA ILE A 106 15.63 19.11 -9.90
C ILE A 106 14.47 20.02 -9.45
N ASP A 107 13.87 20.67 -10.41
CA ASP A 107 12.71 21.53 -10.25
C ASP A 107 11.39 20.83 -10.62
N TYR A 108 10.28 21.56 -10.56
CA TYR A 108 8.96 21.09 -10.95
C TYR A 108 8.94 20.55 -12.38
N LYS A 109 9.57 21.27 -13.33
CA LYS A 109 9.57 20.88 -14.75
C LYS A 109 10.30 19.56 -14.98
N VAL A 110 11.41 19.35 -14.32
CA VAL A 110 12.18 18.09 -14.37
C VAL A 110 11.36 16.92 -13.83
N LEU A 111 10.55 17.14 -12.79
CA LEU A 111 9.64 16.14 -12.24
C LEU A 111 8.47 15.84 -13.17
N GLU A 112 7.90 16.86 -13.80
CA GLU A 112 6.82 16.72 -14.78
C GLU A 112 7.29 15.89 -15.99
N ASP A 113 8.45 16.24 -16.55
CA ASP A 113 9.05 15.51 -17.67
C ASP A 113 9.36 14.04 -17.30
N PHE A 114 9.80 13.79 -16.08
CA PHE A 114 9.99 12.42 -15.57
C PHE A 114 8.66 11.67 -15.51
N ARG A 115 7.62 12.25 -14.90
CA ARG A 115 6.28 11.66 -14.82
C ARG A 115 5.77 11.25 -16.20
N ASP A 116 5.83 12.17 -17.17
CA ASP A 116 5.29 11.98 -18.52
C ASP A 116 6.10 10.93 -19.30
N LYS A 117 7.42 10.94 -19.17
CA LYS A 117 8.29 9.89 -19.73
C LYS A 117 7.96 8.53 -19.13
N ARG A 118 7.77 8.44 -17.79
CA ARG A 118 7.44 7.18 -17.12
C ARG A 118 6.08 6.64 -17.56
N LYS A 119 5.10 7.50 -17.79
CA LYS A 119 3.79 7.08 -18.31
C LYS A 119 3.88 6.43 -19.69
N LYS A 120 4.74 6.96 -20.57
CA LYS A 120 4.97 6.44 -21.92
C LYS A 120 5.86 5.18 -21.92
N THR A 121 6.70 4.98 -20.90
CA THR A 121 7.61 3.84 -20.81
C THR A 121 6.85 2.56 -20.44
N PRO A 122 6.89 1.49 -21.25
CA PRO A 122 6.20 0.24 -20.92
C PRO A 122 6.83 -0.45 -19.69
N THR A 123 6.08 -1.37 -19.10
CA THR A 123 6.58 -2.26 -18.05
C THR A 123 7.53 -3.29 -18.66
N GLN A 124 8.26 -4.04 -17.82
CA GLN A 124 9.12 -5.16 -18.27
C GLN A 124 8.35 -6.25 -19.05
N HIS A 125 7.03 -6.28 -18.98
CA HIS A 125 6.17 -7.19 -19.75
C HIS A 125 5.58 -6.56 -21.01
N GLY A 126 6.10 -5.40 -21.45
CA GLY A 126 5.63 -4.68 -22.65
C GLY A 126 4.26 -4.02 -22.50
N THR A 127 3.63 -4.07 -21.34
CA THR A 127 2.31 -3.45 -21.12
C THR A 127 2.43 -1.96 -20.77
N PRO A 128 1.45 -1.11 -21.13
CA PRO A 128 1.44 0.30 -20.72
C PRO A 128 1.52 0.44 -19.19
N ARG A 129 2.33 1.38 -18.73
CA ARG A 129 2.47 1.67 -17.29
C ARG A 129 1.22 2.38 -16.79
N SER A 130 0.66 1.86 -15.69
CA SER A 130 -0.53 2.47 -15.09
C SER A 130 -0.20 3.81 -14.42
N GLU A 131 -1.13 4.77 -14.45
CA GLU A 131 -1.02 6.04 -13.70
C GLU A 131 -0.72 5.80 -12.22
N ARG A 132 -1.35 4.80 -11.62
CA ARG A 132 -1.09 4.43 -10.23
C ARG A 132 0.36 4.02 -9.98
N THR A 133 1.01 3.34 -10.93
CA THR A 133 2.42 2.96 -10.80
C THR A 133 3.31 4.19 -10.86
N VAL A 134 3.01 5.13 -11.76
CA VAL A 134 3.72 6.40 -11.87
C VAL A 134 3.53 7.23 -10.59
N ASP A 135 2.31 7.31 -10.06
CA ASP A 135 2.03 7.99 -8.78
C ASP A 135 2.82 7.39 -7.62
N LEU A 136 3.05 6.06 -7.60
CA LEU A 136 3.90 5.42 -6.59
C LEU A 136 5.37 5.83 -6.73
N GLU A 137 5.90 5.87 -7.95
CA GLU A 137 7.26 6.35 -8.22
C GLU A 137 7.42 7.81 -7.76
N MET A 138 6.48 8.68 -8.11
CA MET A 138 6.44 10.08 -7.69
C MET A 138 6.31 10.24 -6.16
N ALA A 139 5.50 9.39 -5.52
CA ALA A 139 5.33 9.41 -4.06
C ALA A 139 6.62 9.01 -3.32
N ILE A 140 7.35 8.02 -3.85
CA ILE A 140 8.66 7.61 -3.30
C ILE A 140 9.66 8.75 -3.47
N LEU A 141 9.74 9.34 -4.67
CA LEU A 141 10.61 10.47 -4.95
C LEU A 141 10.29 11.66 -4.02
N ARG A 142 9.02 12.00 -3.86
CA ARG A 142 8.58 13.02 -2.88
C ARG A 142 9.00 12.68 -1.45
N HIS A 143 8.93 11.40 -1.07
CA HIS A 143 9.37 10.98 0.27
C HIS A 143 10.88 11.13 0.46
N ILE A 144 11.68 10.84 -0.58
CA ILE A 144 13.13 11.05 -0.58
C ILE A 144 13.44 12.54 -0.35
N PHE A 145 12.83 13.44 -1.13
CA PHE A 145 13.03 14.90 -0.96
C PHE A 145 12.57 15.40 0.42
N ARG A 146 11.47 14.88 0.98
CA ARG A 146 11.05 15.19 2.36
C ARG A 146 12.07 14.77 3.40
N LYS A 147 12.79 13.67 3.17
CA LYS A 147 13.90 13.26 4.04
C LYS A 147 15.10 14.19 3.88
N GLY A 148 15.44 14.56 2.65
CA GLY A 148 16.48 15.54 2.37
C GLY A 148 16.27 16.88 3.06
N LEU A 149 15.03 17.40 3.07
CA LEU A 149 14.65 18.59 3.86
C LEU A 149 14.92 18.39 5.36
N LYS A 150 14.50 17.26 5.93
CA LYS A 150 14.74 16.96 7.35
C LYS A 150 16.23 16.82 7.70
N TRP A 151 17.03 16.37 6.75
CA TRP A 151 18.50 16.25 6.91
C TRP A 151 19.24 17.52 6.53
N LYS A 152 18.53 18.59 6.17
CA LYS A 152 19.12 19.86 5.74
C LYS A 152 20.08 19.71 4.56
N MET A 153 19.77 18.79 3.64
CA MET A 153 20.51 18.61 2.37
C MET A 153 19.98 19.55 1.28
N LEU A 154 18.76 20.06 1.43
CA LEU A 154 18.12 21.03 0.57
C LEU A 154 17.18 21.94 1.40
N ASP A 155 16.96 23.15 0.92
CA ASP A 155 16.12 24.15 1.59
C ASP A 155 14.64 24.06 1.20
N ARG A 156 14.37 23.66 -0.05
CA ARG A 156 13.00 23.55 -0.60
C ARG A 156 12.81 22.25 -1.35
N SER A 157 11.62 21.69 -1.25
CA SER A 157 11.28 20.51 -2.03
C SER A 157 10.78 20.91 -3.42
N PRO A 158 11.24 20.24 -4.50
CA PRO A 158 10.65 20.45 -5.82
C PRO A 158 9.19 19.97 -5.92
N PHE A 159 8.69 19.33 -4.86
CA PHE A 159 7.27 18.94 -4.71
C PHE A 159 6.44 19.98 -3.94
N GLU A 160 6.97 21.14 -3.64
CA GLU A 160 6.20 22.23 -3.02
C GLU A 160 5.14 22.72 -4.02
N ASN A 161 3.86 22.72 -3.63
CA ASN A 161 2.72 23.06 -4.48
C ASN A 161 2.60 22.24 -5.80
N ALA A 162 3.17 21.04 -5.84
CA ALA A 162 3.23 20.17 -7.00
C ALA A 162 2.20 19.02 -6.93
N GLU A 163 0.98 19.34 -6.54
CA GLU A 163 -0.08 18.34 -6.32
C GLU A 163 -0.63 17.76 -7.61
N ASP A 164 -0.55 18.50 -8.68
CA ASP A 164 -0.92 18.17 -10.05
C ASP A 164 0.05 17.21 -10.74
N LEU A 165 1.24 17.00 -10.16
CA LEU A 165 2.16 15.93 -10.60
C LEU A 165 1.60 14.52 -10.36
N PHE A 166 0.50 14.37 -9.63
CA PHE A 166 -0.12 13.08 -9.35
C PHE A 166 -1.44 12.96 -10.12
N TYR A 167 -1.64 11.85 -10.81
CA TYR A 167 -2.88 11.56 -11.55
C TYR A 167 -4.09 11.38 -10.62
N ARG A 168 -3.86 10.95 -9.35
CA ARG A 168 -4.88 10.81 -8.29
C ARG A 168 -6.13 10.02 -8.70
N LYS A 169 -6.10 9.31 -9.83
CA LYS A 169 -7.25 8.49 -10.23
C LYS A 169 -7.51 7.39 -9.21
N ARG A 170 -8.66 7.45 -8.59
CA ARG A 170 -9.14 6.41 -7.69
C ARG A 170 -9.59 5.22 -8.54
N ASN A 171 -8.70 4.24 -8.73
CA ASN A 171 -9.06 2.93 -9.29
C ASN A 171 -9.77 2.08 -8.24
N ARG A 172 -10.91 2.58 -7.74
CA ARG A 172 -11.73 1.83 -6.80
C ARG A 172 -12.40 0.69 -7.58
N ARG A 173 -12.30 -0.54 -7.07
CA ARG A 173 -13.06 -1.67 -7.59
C ARG A 173 -14.50 -1.51 -7.15
N GLU A 174 -15.43 -1.64 -8.09
CA GLU A 174 -16.87 -1.46 -7.84
C GLU A 174 -17.61 -2.80 -7.87
N ARG A 175 -17.05 -3.82 -8.57
CA ARG A 175 -17.67 -5.13 -8.72
C ARG A 175 -17.73 -5.88 -7.39
N THR A 176 -18.94 -6.30 -7.01
CA THR A 176 -19.24 -7.24 -5.96
C THR A 176 -19.99 -8.44 -6.55
N LEU A 177 -20.07 -9.55 -5.82
CA LEU A 177 -20.86 -10.71 -6.21
C LEU A 177 -22.26 -10.62 -5.60
N THR A 178 -23.29 -10.99 -6.34
CA THR A 178 -24.64 -11.20 -5.80
C THR A 178 -24.68 -12.46 -4.93
N GLU A 179 -25.71 -12.63 -4.11
CA GLU A 179 -25.89 -13.86 -3.31
C GLU A 179 -25.93 -15.11 -4.20
N ASP A 180 -26.61 -15.04 -5.34
CA ASP A 180 -26.67 -16.14 -6.30
C ASP A 180 -25.29 -16.45 -6.88
N GLU A 181 -24.53 -15.45 -7.26
CA GLU A 181 -23.14 -15.62 -7.72
C GLU A 181 -22.24 -16.22 -6.64
N VAL A 182 -22.40 -15.82 -5.37
CA VAL A 182 -21.67 -16.42 -4.25
C VAL A 182 -22.00 -17.89 -4.11
N ARG A 183 -23.27 -18.26 -4.16
CA ARG A 183 -23.71 -19.68 -4.09
C ARG A 183 -23.12 -20.50 -5.23
N ARG A 184 -23.27 -20.05 -6.48
CA ARG A 184 -22.71 -20.72 -7.65
C ARG A 184 -21.18 -20.84 -7.57
N LEU A 185 -20.49 -19.82 -7.11
CA LEU A 185 -19.05 -19.86 -6.91
C LEU A 185 -18.64 -20.92 -5.88
N ILE A 186 -19.32 -20.98 -4.74
CA ILE A 186 -19.05 -21.95 -3.67
C ILE A 186 -19.27 -23.36 -4.16
N ASP A 187 -20.34 -23.60 -4.94
CA ASP A 187 -20.64 -24.94 -5.51
C ASP A 187 -19.64 -25.37 -6.58
N ALA A 188 -19.10 -24.42 -7.34
CA ALA A 188 -18.08 -24.65 -8.33
C ALA A 188 -16.68 -24.87 -7.75
N CYS A 189 -16.45 -24.52 -6.47
CA CYS A 189 -15.16 -24.65 -5.81
C CYS A 189 -14.75 -26.11 -5.59
N LEU A 190 -13.47 -26.38 -5.79
CA LEU A 190 -12.85 -27.62 -5.33
C LEU A 190 -12.88 -27.73 -3.80
N PRO A 191 -12.91 -28.94 -3.22
CA PRO A 191 -13.05 -29.16 -1.77
C PRO A 191 -12.09 -28.35 -0.89
N ARG A 192 -10.83 -28.17 -1.34
CA ARG A 192 -9.83 -27.38 -0.59
C ARG A 192 -10.02 -25.88 -0.72
N LEU A 193 -10.60 -25.40 -1.81
CA LEU A 193 -10.84 -23.96 -2.02
C LEU A 193 -12.15 -23.51 -1.34
N LYS A 194 -13.15 -24.38 -1.31
CA LYS A 194 -14.50 -24.06 -0.80
C LYS A 194 -14.49 -23.42 0.59
N PRO A 195 -13.85 -24.00 1.63
CA PRO A 195 -13.83 -23.38 2.96
C PRO A 195 -13.08 -22.05 2.99
N ILE A 196 -12.04 -21.87 2.17
CA ILE A 196 -11.31 -20.60 2.06
C ILE A 196 -12.22 -19.48 1.53
N ILE A 197 -13.00 -19.77 0.46
CA ILE A 197 -13.94 -18.80 -0.14
C ILE A 197 -15.07 -18.47 0.82
N ILE A 198 -15.66 -19.47 1.48
CA ILE A 198 -16.70 -19.27 2.47
C ILE A 198 -16.19 -18.36 3.59
N THR A 199 -15.04 -18.66 4.18
CA THR A 199 -14.45 -17.85 5.22
C THR A 199 -14.22 -16.41 4.76
N ALA A 200 -13.71 -16.21 3.55
CA ALA A 200 -13.46 -14.87 3.01
C ALA A 200 -14.76 -14.05 2.84
N VAL A 201 -15.84 -14.67 2.37
CA VAL A 201 -17.13 -14.00 2.17
C VAL A 201 -17.82 -13.70 3.50
N TYR A 202 -17.80 -14.64 4.45
CA TYR A 202 -18.48 -14.46 5.74
C TYR A 202 -17.75 -13.49 6.67
N THR A 203 -16.41 -13.47 6.66
CA THR A 203 -15.64 -12.68 7.61
C THR A 203 -15.11 -11.36 7.00
N GLY A 204 -15.11 -11.25 5.67
CA GLY A 204 -14.50 -10.13 4.99
C GLY A 204 -12.99 -9.96 5.25
N LEU A 205 -12.30 -10.97 5.75
CA LEU A 205 -10.87 -10.94 6.03
C LEU A 205 -10.02 -10.68 4.77
N ARG A 206 -8.83 -10.09 4.96
CA ARG A 206 -7.87 -9.93 3.86
C ARG A 206 -7.35 -11.31 3.42
N LYS A 207 -6.93 -11.42 2.15
CA LYS A 207 -6.40 -12.68 1.58
C LYS A 207 -5.32 -13.32 2.47
N THR A 208 -4.36 -12.54 2.89
CA THR A 208 -3.27 -13.04 3.76
C THR A 208 -3.81 -13.57 5.08
N ASP A 209 -4.73 -12.83 5.72
CA ASP A 209 -5.29 -13.22 7.01
C ASP A 209 -6.05 -14.55 6.91
N VAL A 210 -6.83 -14.76 5.83
CA VAL A 210 -7.52 -16.03 5.58
C VAL A 210 -6.53 -17.16 5.33
N LEU A 211 -5.54 -16.95 4.44
CA LEU A 211 -4.63 -18.02 4.01
C LEU A 211 -3.63 -18.43 5.09
N THR A 212 -3.30 -17.53 6.02
CA THR A 212 -2.37 -17.79 7.14
C THR A 212 -3.06 -18.02 8.47
N LEU A 213 -4.40 -18.17 8.47
CA LEU A 213 -5.17 -18.39 9.69
C LEU A 213 -4.79 -19.72 10.34
N LYS A 214 -4.51 -19.67 11.66
CA LYS A 214 -4.10 -20.83 12.46
C LYS A 214 -5.21 -21.26 13.39
N TRP A 215 -5.26 -22.56 13.72
CA TRP A 215 -6.23 -23.11 14.65
C TRP A 215 -6.18 -22.42 16.04
N LYS A 216 -5.00 -22.09 16.54
CA LYS A 216 -4.85 -21.34 17.82
C LYS A 216 -5.53 -19.97 17.85
N ASN A 217 -5.85 -19.43 16.69
CA ASN A 217 -6.55 -18.15 16.56
C ASN A 217 -8.08 -18.31 16.52
N VAL A 218 -8.59 -19.54 16.47
CA VAL A 218 -10.00 -19.84 16.32
C VAL A 218 -10.53 -20.39 17.64
N ASP A 219 -11.59 -19.78 18.14
CA ASP A 219 -12.33 -20.21 19.31
C ASP A 219 -13.77 -20.57 18.86
N PRO A 220 -14.00 -21.86 18.53
CA PRO A 220 -15.30 -22.28 18.02
C PRO A 220 -16.41 -22.24 19.07
N GLU A 221 -16.08 -22.39 20.37
CA GLU A 221 -17.04 -22.37 21.45
C GLU A 221 -17.62 -20.95 21.64
N ARG A 222 -16.75 -19.94 21.63
CA ARG A 222 -17.16 -18.54 21.67
C ARG A 222 -17.61 -17.99 20.31
N GLY A 223 -17.35 -18.72 19.23
CA GLY A 223 -17.59 -18.28 17.86
C GLY A 223 -16.72 -17.06 17.48
N LEU A 224 -15.44 -17.11 17.78
CA LEU A 224 -14.51 -15.99 17.57
C LEU A 224 -13.27 -16.41 16.79
N ILE A 225 -12.78 -15.51 15.94
CA ILE A 225 -11.40 -15.56 15.41
C ILE A 225 -10.62 -14.38 16.01
N ARG A 226 -9.48 -14.67 16.65
CA ARG A 226 -8.57 -13.69 17.23
C ARG A 226 -7.39 -13.45 16.26
N LEU A 227 -7.25 -12.24 15.76
CA LEU A 227 -6.13 -11.85 14.91
C LEU A 227 -5.28 -10.80 15.62
N VAL A 228 -3.98 -11.02 15.63
CA VAL A 228 -3.01 -10.03 16.12
C VAL A 228 -2.39 -9.33 14.90
N GLU A 229 -2.54 -8.03 14.82
CA GLU A 229 -1.91 -7.24 13.77
C GLU A 229 -0.40 -7.12 14.03
N GLU A 230 0.42 -7.73 13.18
CA GLU A 230 1.89 -7.71 13.31
C GLU A 230 2.50 -6.31 13.45
N LYS A 231 1.85 -5.28 12.85
CA LYS A 231 2.38 -3.91 12.87
C LYS A 231 2.10 -3.14 14.16
N THR A 232 0.98 -3.40 14.78
CA THR A 232 0.48 -2.61 15.92
C THR A 232 0.41 -3.40 17.22
N GLY A 233 0.54 -4.73 17.14
CA GLY A 233 0.31 -5.64 18.27
C GLY A 233 -1.15 -5.69 18.74
N LYS A 234 -2.06 -4.95 18.09
CA LYS A 234 -3.48 -4.90 18.47
C LYS A 234 -4.16 -6.22 18.14
N THR A 235 -4.84 -6.77 19.11
CA THR A 235 -5.70 -7.96 18.94
C THR A 235 -7.06 -7.52 18.44
N ARG A 236 -7.57 -8.25 17.45
CA ARG A 236 -8.88 -8.04 16.86
C ARG A 236 -9.69 -9.32 16.90
N ASN A 237 -10.90 -9.24 17.45
CA ASN A 237 -11.84 -10.34 17.50
C ASN A 237 -12.84 -10.21 16.33
N ILE A 238 -13.06 -11.29 15.61
CA ILE A 238 -14.06 -11.42 14.56
C ILE A 238 -15.09 -12.40 15.05
N VAL A 239 -16.33 -11.93 15.19
CA VAL A 239 -17.46 -12.76 15.61
C VAL A 239 -17.92 -13.60 14.43
N LEU A 240 -18.12 -14.88 14.65
CA LEU A 240 -18.56 -15.85 13.66
C LEU A 240 -20.05 -16.12 13.82
N ASN A 241 -20.75 -16.23 12.70
CA ASN A 241 -22.12 -16.69 12.67
C ASN A 241 -22.22 -18.22 12.76
N LYS A 242 -23.43 -18.75 12.88
CA LYS A 242 -23.71 -20.19 13.03
C LYS A 242 -23.16 -21.00 11.86
N ASP A 243 -23.24 -20.50 10.64
CA ASP A 243 -22.75 -21.18 9.43
C ASP A 243 -21.23 -21.36 9.47
N MET A 244 -20.51 -20.30 9.86
CA MET A 244 -19.06 -20.37 10.01
C MET A 244 -18.62 -21.32 11.12
N ILE A 245 -19.30 -21.30 12.26
CA ILE A 245 -19.04 -22.23 13.38
C ILE A 245 -19.23 -23.68 12.88
N SER A 246 -20.34 -23.98 12.21
CA SER A 246 -20.62 -25.28 11.63
C SER A 246 -19.58 -25.71 10.59
N LEU A 247 -19.09 -24.78 9.77
CA LEU A 247 -18.00 -25.06 8.83
C LEU A 247 -16.73 -25.44 9.58
N LEU A 248 -16.32 -24.66 10.57
CA LEU A 248 -15.10 -24.89 11.34
C LEU A 248 -15.09 -26.23 12.07
N GLN A 249 -16.23 -26.59 12.68
CA GLN A 249 -16.38 -27.88 13.38
C GLN A 249 -16.25 -29.09 12.46
N LYS A 250 -16.53 -28.94 11.15
CA LYS A 250 -16.41 -30.00 10.15
C LYS A 250 -15.04 -30.07 9.48
N LEU A 251 -14.20 -29.05 9.66
CA LEU A 251 -12.85 -29.07 9.07
C LEU A 251 -11.92 -30.00 9.83
N PRO A 252 -11.13 -30.82 9.12
CA PRO A 252 -10.15 -31.67 9.75
C PRO A 252 -8.98 -30.83 10.28
N VAL A 253 -8.61 -31.05 11.54
CA VAL A 253 -7.41 -30.44 12.12
C VAL A 253 -6.18 -31.15 11.59
N LYS A 254 -5.48 -30.54 10.65
CA LYS A 254 -4.26 -31.06 10.01
C LYS A 254 -3.12 -30.06 10.15
N GLY A 255 -2.45 -30.08 11.31
CA GLY A 255 -1.35 -29.17 11.59
C GLY A 255 -1.79 -27.81 12.11
N GLU A 256 -0.94 -26.82 12.00
CA GLU A 256 -1.09 -25.49 12.62
C GLU A 256 -2.11 -24.60 11.90
N TYR A 257 -2.19 -24.70 10.55
CA TYR A 257 -3.02 -23.82 9.74
C TYR A 257 -4.44 -24.35 9.54
N LEU A 258 -5.40 -23.44 9.51
CA LEU A 258 -6.81 -23.78 9.25
C LEU A 258 -6.99 -24.31 7.83
N PHE A 259 -6.26 -23.75 6.86
CA PHE A 259 -6.30 -24.13 5.44
C PHE A 259 -4.91 -24.51 4.93
N PRO A 260 -4.39 -25.70 5.30
CA PRO A 260 -3.05 -26.10 4.86
C PRO A 260 -3.07 -26.56 3.39
N ASN A 261 -1.97 -26.32 2.70
CA ASN A 261 -1.68 -26.94 1.40
C ASN A 261 -1.31 -28.44 1.56
N ARG A 262 -0.88 -29.10 0.49
CA ARG A 262 -0.51 -30.55 0.54
C ARG A 262 0.66 -30.84 1.50
N ASN A 263 1.53 -29.85 1.72
CA ASN A 263 2.73 -29.98 2.55
C ASN A 263 2.52 -29.48 3.99
N GLY A 264 1.26 -29.17 4.40
CA GLY A 264 0.98 -28.65 5.73
C GLY A 264 1.20 -27.13 5.89
N ASN A 265 1.74 -26.45 4.88
CA ASN A 265 2.03 -25.01 4.90
C ASN A 265 0.84 -24.18 4.44
N PRO A 266 0.80 -22.86 4.73
CA PRO A 266 -0.24 -21.98 4.22
C PRO A 266 -0.14 -21.85 2.70
N TYR A 267 -1.26 -21.55 2.05
CA TYR A 267 -1.24 -21.20 0.62
C TYR A 267 -0.59 -19.83 0.44
N HIS A 268 0.33 -19.71 -0.51
CA HIS A 268 0.86 -18.41 -0.93
C HIS A 268 -0.19 -17.64 -1.75
N ASP A 269 -0.89 -18.32 -2.65
CA ASP A 269 -1.97 -17.74 -3.45
C ASP A 269 -2.97 -18.81 -3.90
N VAL A 270 -4.21 -18.39 -4.09
CA VAL A 270 -5.31 -19.23 -4.60
C VAL A 270 -5.91 -18.65 -5.89
N LYS A 271 -5.23 -17.69 -6.53
CA LYS A 271 -5.71 -16.95 -7.70
C LYS A 271 -6.14 -17.89 -8.83
N LYS A 272 -5.27 -18.81 -9.25
CA LYS A 272 -5.57 -19.76 -10.33
C LYS A 272 -6.76 -20.67 -10.02
N SER A 273 -6.90 -21.10 -8.75
CA SER A 273 -8.01 -21.92 -8.30
C SER A 273 -9.32 -21.14 -8.28
N LEU A 274 -9.29 -19.88 -7.84
CA LEU A 274 -10.45 -18.97 -7.86
C LEU A 274 -10.88 -18.69 -9.31
N GLU A 275 -9.97 -18.40 -10.23
CA GLU A 275 -10.28 -18.17 -11.65
C GLU A 275 -10.95 -19.38 -12.29
N LYS A 276 -10.47 -20.61 -12.00
CA LYS A 276 -11.11 -21.84 -12.46
C LYS A 276 -12.52 -22.01 -11.88
N ALA A 277 -12.71 -21.71 -10.60
CA ALA A 277 -14.02 -21.80 -9.95
C ALA A 277 -15.00 -20.78 -10.53
N LEU A 278 -14.59 -19.52 -10.75
CA LEU A 278 -15.41 -18.49 -11.39
C LEU A 278 -15.86 -18.91 -12.80
N LYS A 279 -14.93 -19.46 -13.60
CA LYS A 279 -15.26 -20.00 -14.94
C LYS A 279 -16.28 -21.11 -14.86
N LYS A 280 -16.10 -22.08 -13.93
CA LYS A 280 -17.03 -23.21 -13.73
C LYS A 280 -18.40 -22.75 -13.21
N ALA A 281 -18.44 -21.70 -12.41
CA ALA A 281 -19.68 -21.08 -11.90
C ALA A 281 -20.43 -20.25 -12.97
N GLY A 282 -19.89 -20.10 -14.17
CA GLY A 282 -20.49 -19.27 -15.23
C GLY A 282 -20.43 -17.78 -14.91
N ILE A 283 -19.52 -17.34 -14.03
CA ILE A 283 -19.36 -15.93 -13.65
C ILE A 283 -18.35 -15.29 -14.60
N LYS A 284 -18.84 -14.38 -15.45
CA LYS A 284 -18.00 -13.69 -16.44
C LYS A 284 -16.98 -12.79 -15.76
N GLN A 285 -15.76 -12.84 -16.26
CA GLN A 285 -14.68 -11.93 -15.89
C GLN A 285 -14.63 -10.77 -16.86
N SER A 286 -14.54 -9.56 -16.36
CA SER A 286 -14.32 -8.36 -17.18
C SER A 286 -12.84 -8.22 -17.55
N GLU A 287 -12.55 -7.63 -18.69
CA GLU A 287 -11.19 -7.21 -19.07
C GLU A 287 -10.77 -5.94 -18.32
N ASP A 288 -11.75 -5.10 -17.93
CA ASP A 288 -11.47 -3.95 -17.08
C ASP A 288 -10.99 -4.44 -15.69
N ARG A 289 -9.81 -3.98 -15.31
CA ARG A 289 -9.22 -4.33 -13.99
C ARG A 289 -10.08 -3.91 -12.81
N ARG A 290 -10.94 -2.91 -12.96
CA ARG A 290 -11.84 -2.42 -11.89
C ARG A 290 -13.00 -3.36 -11.66
N GLU A 291 -13.48 -3.99 -12.74
CA GLU A 291 -14.59 -4.95 -12.73
C GLU A 291 -14.13 -6.40 -12.55
N LYS A 292 -12.81 -6.64 -12.58
CA LYS A 292 -12.27 -7.99 -12.49
C LYS A 292 -12.43 -8.54 -11.07
N ILE A 293 -13.05 -9.72 -10.98
CA ILE A 293 -13.23 -10.44 -9.72
C ILE A 293 -11.90 -11.08 -9.30
N VAL A 294 -11.44 -10.71 -8.13
CA VAL A 294 -10.24 -11.24 -7.48
C VAL A 294 -10.56 -11.60 -6.03
N PHE A 295 -9.63 -12.20 -5.30
CA PHE A 295 -9.88 -12.58 -3.91
C PHE A 295 -10.37 -11.40 -3.05
N HIS A 296 -9.84 -10.19 -3.27
CA HIS A 296 -10.28 -9.01 -2.51
C HIS A 296 -11.73 -8.58 -2.80
N THR A 297 -12.27 -8.98 -3.96
CA THR A 297 -13.70 -8.78 -4.28
C THR A 297 -14.61 -9.48 -3.29
N LEU A 298 -14.20 -10.64 -2.72
CA LEU A 298 -14.98 -11.36 -1.71
C LEU A 298 -15.20 -10.52 -0.45
N ARG A 299 -14.18 -9.73 -0.06
CA ARG A 299 -14.32 -8.77 1.04
C ARG A 299 -15.27 -7.63 0.70
N HIS A 300 -15.20 -7.09 -0.52
CA HIS A 300 -16.18 -6.09 -0.98
C HIS A 300 -17.59 -6.67 -1.02
N THR A 301 -17.72 -7.93 -1.45
CA THR A 301 -18.99 -8.68 -1.43
C THR A 301 -19.54 -8.81 -0.01
N CYS A 302 -18.73 -9.19 0.96
CA CYS A 302 -19.13 -9.24 2.37
C CYS A 302 -19.71 -7.89 2.84
N ILE A 303 -19.01 -6.80 2.55
CA ILE A 303 -19.43 -5.44 2.92
C ILE A 303 -20.76 -5.08 2.25
N SER A 304 -20.87 -5.33 0.93
CA SER A 304 -22.09 -5.02 0.15
C SER A 304 -23.30 -5.79 0.71
N LEU A 305 -23.17 -7.10 0.87
CA LEU A 305 -24.23 -7.96 1.39
C LEU A 305 -24.68 -7.56 2.79
N LEU A 306 -23.74 -7.24 3.69
CA LEU A 306 -24.10 -6.75 5.02
C LEU A 306 -24.86 -5.43 4.96
N THR A 307 -24.42 -4.50 4.10
CA THR A 307 -25.09 -3.20 3.92
C THR A 307 -26.48 -3.37 3.28
N GLU A 308 -26.61 -4.23 2.27
CA GLU A 308 -27.89 -4.56 1.60
C GLU A 308 -28.88 -5.20 2.58
N LYS A 309 -28.40 -5.98 3.54
CA LYS A 309 -29.20 -6.58 4.62
C LYS A 309 -29.49 -5.61 5.79
N GLY A 310 -29.15 -4.33 5.65
CA GLY A 310 -29.48 -3.29 6.62
C GLY A 310 -28.52 -3.15 7.78
N ALA A 311 -27.30 -3.72 7.69
CA ALA A 311 -26.29 -3.47 8.71
C ALA A 311 -25.83 -2.01 8.68
N ASP A 312 -25.69 -1.40 9.85
CA ASP A 312 -25.15 -0.05 9.97
C ASP A 312 -23.72 0.04 9.42
N THR A 313 -23.42 1.13 8.72
CA THR A 313 -22.11 1.34 8.08
C THR A 313 -20.95 1.28 9.08
N THR A 314 -21.16 1.74 10.31
CA THR A 314 -20.14 1.69 11.38
C THR A 314 -19.92 0.25 11.84
N ALA A 315 -20.99 -0.52 11.99
CA ALA A 315 -20.93 -1.95 12.31
C ALA A 315 -20.16 -2.72 11.24
N VAL A 316 -20.49 -2.50 9.97
CA VAL A 316 -19.80 -3.14 8.84
C VAL A 316 -18.30 -2.80 8.82
N LYS A 317 -17.94 -1.52 9.01
CA LYS A 317 -16.53 -1.09 9.09
C LYS A 317 -15.78 -1.80 10.21
N ASN A 318 -16.39 -1.90 11.39
CA ASN A 318 -15.80 -2.57 12.54
C ASN A 318 -15.69 -4.09 12.30
N TYR A 319 -16.73 -4.71 11.76
CA TYR A 319 -16.77 -6.14 11.47
C TYR A 319 -15.66 -6.56 10.52
N VAL A 320 -15.51 -5.87 9.40
CA VAL A 320 -14.45 -6.18 8.43
C VAL A 320 -13.10 -5.54 8.77
N ALA A 321 -13.05 -4.71 9.83
CA ALA A 321 -11.91 -3.89 10.25
C ALA A 321 -11.23 -3.13 9.09
N HIS A 322 -11.84 -2.03 8.71
CA HIS A 322 -11.16 -1.04 7.89
C HIS A 322 -10.14 -0.30 8.75
N ALA A 323 -8.89 -0.30 8.27
CA ALA A 323 -7.74 0.27 8.96
C ALA A 323 -7.67 1.81 8.91
N ASP A 324 -8.78 2.54 8.89
CA ASP A 324 -8.75 3.99 9.01
C ASP A 324 -8.77 4.34 10.50
N GLU A 325 -7.55 4.45 11.08
CA GLU A 325 -7.32 4.66 12.51
C GLU A 325 -8.02 5.91 13.08
N LYS A 326 -8.33 6.89 12.25
CA LYS A 326 -9.00 8.14 12.68
C LYS A 326 -10.47 7.94 13.07
N MET A 327 -11.11 6.85 12.62
CA MET A 327 -12.50 6.55 12.94
C MET A 327 -12.66 5.48 14.03
N THR A 328 -11.63 4.70 14.33
CA THR A 328 -11.71 3.56 15.27
C THR A 328 -11.64 4.00 16.73
N ALA A 329 -11.03 5.15 17.03
CA ALA A 329 -10.88 5.61 18.42
C ALA A 329 -12.21 5.95 19.12
N HIS A 330 -13.29 6.19 18.37
CA HIS A 330 -14.60 6.55 18.93
C HIS A 330 -15.54 5.35 19.13
N TYR A 331 -15.22 4.15 18.61
CA TYR A 331 -16.14 3.01 18.55
C TYR A 331 -15.55 1.69 19.09
N THR A 332 -14.56 1.75 19.96
CA THR A 332 -13.93 0.59 20.61
C THR A 332 -14.86 -0.19 21.55
N HIS A 333 -16.11 0.24 21.69
CA HIS A 333 -17.09 -0.34 22.61
C HIS A 333 -18.36 -0.90 21.93
N LEU A 334 -18.31 -1.24 20.64
CA LEU A 334 -19.39 -2.04 20.08
C LEU A 334 -19.38 -3.40 20.76
N SER A 335 -20.46 -3.70 21.51
CA SER A 335 -20.58 -4.95 22.26
C SER A 335 -20.42 -6.16 21.33
N GLU A 336 -19.91 -7.28 21.84
CA GLU A 336 -19.88 -8.55 21.09
C GLU A 336 -21.26 -8.93 20.56
N GLU A 337 -22.31 -8.55 21.24
CA GLU A 337 -23.69 -8.76 20.82
C GLU A 337 -24.02 -8.05 19.50
N TYR A 338 -23.58 -6.80 19.33
CA TYR A 338 -23.80 -6.05 18.09
C TYR A 338 -23.00 -6.62 16.92
N ALA A 339 -21.76 -7.05 17.17
CA ALA A 339 -20.95 -7.73 16.17
C ALA A 339 -21.57 -9.09 15.78
N ARG A 340 -22.18 -9.81 16.73
CA ARG A 340 -22.90 -11.06 16.49
C ARG A 340 -24.15 -10.83 15.64
N ARG A 341 -24.99 -9.85 15.97
CA ARG A 341 -26.16 -9.47 15.15
C ARG A 341 -25.75 -9.14 13.71
N THR A 342 -24.66 -8.39 13.53
CA THR A 342 -24.12 -8.07 12.20
C THR A 342 -23.65 -9.32 11.45
N SER A 343 -22.98 -10.24 12.13
CA SER A 343 -22.55 -11.52 11.55
C SER A 343 -23.73 -12.42 11.16
N ASP A 344 -24.78 -12.45 11.99
CA ASP A 344 -25.95 -13.28 11.78
C ASP A 344 -26.78 -12.89 10.54
N LEU A 345 -26.65 -11.65 10.04
CA LEU A 345 -27.26 -11.24 8.77
C LEU A 345 -26.79 -12.06 7.57
N LEU A 346 -25.64 -12.71 7.67
CA LEU A 346 -25.11 -13.60 6.63
C LEU A 346 -25.56 -15.05 6.79
N ASN A 347 -26.34 -15.40 7.81
CA ASN A 347 -26.85 -16.75 8.00
C ASN A 347 -27.64 -17.21 6.77
N GLY A 348 -27.48 -18.46 6.38
CA GLY A 348 -28.15 -19.06 5.23
C GLY A 348 -27.61 -18.67 3.85
N LEU A 349 -26.62 -17.76 3.77
CA LEU A 349 -26.04 -17.32 2.49
C LEU A 349 -25.49 -18.51 1.66
N CYS A 350 -24.84 -19.48 2.30
CA CYS A 350 -24.23 -20.62 1.64
C CYS A 350 -25.01 -21.93 1.81
N GLY A 351 -26.13 -21.94 2.53
CA GLY A 351 -26.92 -23.12 2.84
C GLY A 351 -26.09 -24.21 3.52
N VAL A 352 -26.09 -24.29 4.84
CA VAL A 352 -25.32 -25.29 5.60
C VAL A 352 -25.73 -26.73 5.22
N SER A 353 -26.96 -26.94 4.73
CA SER A 353 -27.42 -28.21 4.18
C SER A 353 -26.61 -28.69 2.96
N LEU A 354 -26.09 -27.76 2.14
CA LEU A 354 -25.23 -28.10 0.99
C LEU A 354 -23.84 -28.62 1.41
N LEU A 355 -23.43 -28.36 2.64
CA LEU A 355 -22.18 -28.91 3.18
C LEU A 355 -22.34 -30.35 3.70
N CYS A 356 -23.59 -30.82 3.86
CA CYS A 356 -23.90 -32.17 4.33
C CYS A 356 -23.87 -33.23 3.22
N GLY A 357 -23.88 -32.85 1.93
CA GLY A 357 -24.09 -33.75 0.80
C GLY A 357 -22.85 -34.40 0.18
N ASN A 358 -21.63 -33.94 0.48
CA ASN A 358 -20.44 -34.55 -0.05
C ASN A 358 -19.44 -34.87 1.04
N LYS A 359 -19.35 -36.14 1.45
CA LYS A 359 -18.15 -36.65 2.13
C LYS A 359 -16.94 -36.17 1.34
N LEU A 360 -16.04 -35.48 1.99
CA LEU A 360 -14.68 -35.22 1.49
C LEU A 360 -14.06 -36.64 1.29
N GLU A 361 -14.15 -37.21 0.08
CA GLU A 361 -13.47 -38.46 -0.25
C GLU A 361 -11.98 -38.21 -0.04
N THR A 362 -11.51 -38.74 1.06
CA THR A 362 -10.09 -38.96 1.31
C THR A 362 -9.66 -40.13 0.44
N THR A 363 -9.18 -39.87 -0.78
CA THR A 363 -8.36 -40.83 -1.49
C THR A 363 -7.03 -40.98 -0.76
N GLY A 364 -6.99 -41.94 0.14
CA GLY A 364 -5.79 -42.32 0.89
C GLY A 364 -6.12 -43.47 1.79
N LYS A 365 -6.00 -44.71 1.24
CA LYS A 365 -5.99 -45.93 2.05
C LYS A 365 -4.93 -45.80 3.12
N ASN A 366 -5.32 -45.71 4.39
CA ASN A 366 -4.82 -46.54 5.46
C ASN A 366 -5.56 -46.17 6.76
N ALA A 367 -6.40 -47.05 7.19
CA ALA A 367 -7.05 -47.07 8.47
C ALA A 367 -6.00 -47.31 9.59
N ARG A 368 -5.91 -46.48 10.56
CA ARG A 368 -5.57 -46.87 11.92
C ARG A 368 -6.55 -46.19 12.90
N LYS A 369 -7.23 -47.05 13.64
CA LYS A 369 -8.14 -46.79 14.72
C LYS A 369 -7.46 -45.97 15.83
N GLY A 370 -8.23 -45.10 16.44
CA GLY A 370 -8.09 -44.76 17.86
C GLY A 370 -7.50 -43.36 18.09
N GLN A 371 -8.33 -42.46 18.47
CA GLN A 371 -8.37 -41.89 19.82
C GLN A 371 -9.20 -40.64 19.83
N ASN A 372 -10.29 -40.70 20.58
CA ASN A 372 -10.98 -39.53 21.07
C ASN A 372 -10.01 -38.72 21.94
N ALA A 373 -9.66 -37.53 21.50
CA ALA A 373 -9.00 -36.55 22.36
C ALA A 373 -10.03 -35.51 22.74
N SER A 374 -10.49 -35.62 23.96
CA SER A 374 -11.21 -34.57 24.70
C SER A 374 -10.35 -33.32 24.72
N PHE A 375 -10.95 -32.20 24.35
CA PHE A 375 -10.36 -30.88 24.60
C PHE A 375 -10.49 -30.56 26.10
N ALA A 376 -9.42 -30.82 26.87
CA ALA A 376 -9.22 -30.26 28.18
C ALA A 376 -7.73 -29.97 28.38
N ASN A 377 -7.45 -28.70 28.64
CA ASN A 377 -6.27 -28.14 29.29
C ASN A 377 -4.86 -28.35 28.66
N ALA A 378 -4.35 -27.27 28.06
CA ALA A 378 -3.13 -26.59 28.51
C ALA A 378 -3.05 -25.21 27.82
#